data_ecc4ed921db09ec0a1a872fe3e5cf76e
#
_entry.id   ecc4ed921db09ec0a1a872fe3e5cf76e
#
_cell.length_a   1.000
_cell.length_b   1.000
_cell.length_c   1.000
_cell.angle_alpha   90.00
_cell.angle_beta   90.00
_cell.angle_gamma   90.00
#
_symmetry.space_group_name_H-M   'P 1'
#
loop_
_entity.id
_entity.type
_entity.pdbx_description
1 polymer ?
#
loop_
_entity_poly.entity_id
_entity_poly.type
_entity_poly.pdbx_seq_one_letter_code
_entity_poly.pdbx_strand_id
1 'polypeptide(L)'
;EAAGFDNVLVETVGVGQSETAVRSMTDFFLLLMIPGAGDELQGIKRGILEMVDAVAVNKADGDNKPRAHRARAEYAAALRLFPAASGGWRPPVLTCSALTGEGVPRVWEIALEHRRHMEECGLLAVRRSTQALDWLHELIALGLRDRFRADPAVGRRLPGHRQEALGLGRRLPEIEAAVRESRATAFGAARELLELFQKKKEL
;
A
#
# COMPACT_ATOMS: atom_id res chain seq x y z
N GLU A 1 14.84 -0.69 10.49
CA GLU A 1 16.29 -0.67 10.22
C GLU A 1 16.98 0.50 10.97
N ALA A 2 16.55 1.76 10.78
CA ALA A 2 17.19 2.91 11.48
C ALA A 2 17.11 2.82 13.01
N ALA A 3 16.15 2.11 13.57
CA ALA A 3 16.02 1.85 15.00
C ALA A 3 16.78 0.60 15.49
N GLY A 4 17.57 -0.05 14.62
CA GLY A 4 18.38 -1.21 14.96
C GLY A 4 17.66 -2.56 14.86
N PHE A 5 16.50 -2.62 14.24
CA PHE A 5 15.79 -3.89 13.99
C PHE A 5 16.22 -4.50 12.65
N ASP A 6 16.56 -5.80 12.68
CA ASP A 6 16.94 -6.57 11.47
C ASP A 6 15.73 -6.95 10.62
N ASN A 7 14.56 -7.10 11.26
CA ASN A 7 13.32 -7.47 10.59
C ASN A 7 12.18 -6.56 11.06
N VAL A 8 11.42 -6.06 10.11
CA VAL A 8 10.24 -5.23 10.35
C VAL A 8 9.04 -5.89 9.70
N LEU A 9 8.01 -6.20 10.49
CA LEU A 9 6.75 -6.76 10.01
C LEU A 9 5.72 -5.63 9.91
N VAL A 10 5.11 -5.49 8.74
CA VAL A 10 4.02 -4.56 8.49
C VAL A 10 2.75 -5.36 8.29
N GLU A 11 1.79 -5.19 9.17
CA GLU A 11 0.47 -5.82 9.08
C GLU A 11 -0.57 -4.81 8.59
N THR A 12 -1.43 -5.24 7.67
CA THR A 12 -2.60 -4.47 7.26
C THR A 12 -3.88 -5.23 7.59
N VAL A 13 -4.87 -4.50 8.09
CA VAL A 13 -6.19 -5.06 8.45
C VAL A 13 -7.13 -4.87 7.28
N GLY A 14 -7.55 -5.96 6.67
CA GLY A 14 -8.57 -5.97 5.64
C GLY A 14 -8.08 -5.58 4.24
N VAL A 15 -8.96 -5.77 3.27
CA VAL A 15 -8.76 -5.51 1.85
C VAL A 15 -9.28 -4.11 1.51
N GLY A 16 -8.41 -3.12 1.37
CA GLY A 16 -8.83 -1.77 1.00
C GLY A 16 -7.73 -0.90 0.44
N GLN A 17 -7.19 -1.18 -0.74
CA GLN A 17 -6.18 -0.39 -1.47
C GLN A 17 -4.86 -0.12 -0.72
N SER A 18 -4.72 -0.56 0.54
CA SER A 18 -3.49 -0.48 1.33
C SER A 18 -2.44 -1.52 0.90
N GLU A 19 -2.85 -2.53 0.14
CA GLU A 19 -1.97 -3.62 -0.30
C GLU A 19 -0.88 -3.13 -1.25
N THR A 20 -1.21 -2.21 -2.16
CA THR A 20 -0.22 -1.58 -3.04
C THR A 20 0.77 -0.73 -2.27
N ALA A 21 0.29 0.02 -1.26
CA ALA A 21 1.15 0.82 -0.38
C ALA A 21 2.10 -0.08 0.43
N VAL A 22 1.61 -1.21 0.98
CA VAL A 22 2.49 -2.17 1.68
C VAL A 22 3.53 -2.75 0.74
N ARG A 23 3.13 -3.14 -0.48
CA ARG A 23 4.07 -3.68 -1.48
C ARG A 23 5.18 -2.70 -1.83
N SER A 24 4.87 -1.39 -1.88
CA SER A 24 5.86 -0.36 -2.21
C SER A 24 6.85 -0.07 -1.07
N MET A 25 6.64 -0.60 0.13
CA MET A 25 7.52 -0.35 1.29
C MET A 25 8.15 -1.61 1.89
N THR A 26 7.89 -2.81 1.32
CA THR A 26 8.36 -4.08 1.87
C THR A 26 9.22 -4.84 0.85
N ASP A 27 10.22 -5.57 1.35
CA ASP A 27 11.06 -6.44 0.54
C ASP A 27 10.37 -7.76 0.18
N PHE A 28 9.43 -8.19 1.02
CA PHE A 28 8.67 -9.43 0.87
C PHE A 28 7.20 -9.20 1.20
N PHE A 29 6.30 -9.61 0.31
CA PHE A 29 4.86 -9.45 0.47
C PHE A 29 4.18 -10.81 0.62
N LEU A 30 3.78 -11.14 1.85
CA LEU A 30 3.05 -12.35 2.20
C LEU A 30 1.55 -12.10 2.22
N LEU A 31 0.80 -12.86 1.43
CA LEU A 31 -0.66 -12.88 1.51
C LEU A 31 -1.11 -14.00 2.46
N LEU A 32 -1.81 -13.62 3.54
CA LEU A 32 -2.41 -14.56 4.48
C LEU A 32 -3.87 -14.81 4.10
N MET A 33 -4.22 -16.06 3.90
CA MET A 33 -5.56 -16.51 3.56
C MET A 33 -6.11 -17.49 4.61
N ILE A 34 -7.42 -17.61 4.68
CA ILE A 34 -8.09 -18.62 5.52
C ILE A 34 -8.91 -19.55 4.63
N PRO A 35 -8.99 -20.87 4.94
CA PRO A 35 -9.80 -21.79 4.14
C PRO A 35 -11.29 -21.55 4.36
N GLY A 36 -12.07 -21.61 3.29
CA GLY A 36 -13.54 -21.64 3.36
C GLY A 36 -14.24 -20.30 3.23
N ALA A 37 -13.57 -19.24 2.92
CA ALA A 37 -14.16 -17.98 2.46
C ALA A 37 -14.57 -18.14 0.96
N GLY A 38 -15.58 -18.90 0.74
CA GLY A 38 -16.02 -19.68 -0.43
C GLY A 38 -16.18 -19.01 -1.79
N ASP A 39 -16.14 -17.67 -1.92
CA ASP A 39 -16.14 -16.95 -3.20
C ASP A 39 -14.86 -16.11 -3.38
N GLU A 40 -13.81 -16.41 -2.62
CA GLU A 40 -12.64 -15.55 -2.45
C GLU A 40 -11.75 -15.46 -3.68
N LEU A 41 -11.66 -16.48 -4.53
CA LEU A 41 -10.96 -16.33 -5.80
C LEU A 41 -11.66 -15.32 -6.72
N GLN A 42 -12.99 -15.16 -6.58
CA GLN A 42 -13.74 -14.13 -7.30
C GLN A 42 -13.65 -12.76 -6.59
N GLY A 43 -13.49 -12.75 -5.26
CA GLY A 43 -13.36 -11.53 -4.44
C GLY A 43 -11.92 -11.01 -4.32
N ILE A 44 -10.91 -11.87 -4.48
CA ILE A 44 -9.52 -11.43 -4.50
C ILE A 44 -9.29 -10.68 -5.82
N LYS A 45 -9.11 -9.39 -5.70
CA LYS A 45 -8.73 -8.57 -6.85
C LYS A 45 -7.49 -9.19 -7.49
N ARG A 46 -7.59 -9.56 -8.76
CA ARG A 46 -6.49 -10.15 -9.56
C ARG A 46 -5.16 -9.44 -9.32
N GLY A 47 -5.19 -8.12 -9.12
CA GLY A 47 -4.02 -7.31 -8.84
C GLY A 47 -3.24 -7.68 -7.58
N ILE A 48 -3.88 -8.22 -6.53
CA ILE A 48 -3.15 -8.64 -5.32
C ILE A 48 -2.30 -9.87 -5.61
N LEU A 49 -2.85 -10.88 -6.32
CA LEU A 49 -2.12 -12.09 -6.66
C LEU A 49 -0.90 -11.83 -7.58
N GLU A 50 -0.94 -10.75 -8.36
CA GLU A 50 0.20 -10.33 -9.18
C GLU A 50 1.36 -9.73 -8.36
N MET A 51 1.07 -9.29 -7.14
CA MET A 51 2.05 -8.59 -6.29
C MET A 51 2.65 -9.47 -5.19
N VAL A 52 2.10 -10.65 -4.91
CA VAL A 52 2.55 -11.49 -3.80
C VAL A 52 3.91 -12.14 -4.09
N ASP A 53 4.71 -12.26 -3.04
CA ASP A 53 5.94 -13.05 -3.08
C ASP A 53 5.73 -14.47 -2.48
N ALA A 54 4.68 -14.66 -1.67
CA ALA A 54 4.17 -15.96 -1.23
C ALA A 54 2.71 -15.85 -0.75
N VAL A 55 2.03 -16.99 -0.71
CA VAL A 55 0.68 -17.13 -0.10
C VAL A 55 0.75 -18.18 1.01
N ALA A 56 0.20 -17.87 2.19
CA ALA A 56 0.03 -18.84 3.28
C ALA A 56 -1.44 -18.97 3.65
N VAL A 57 -1.98 -20.17 3.51
CA VAL A 57 -3.33 -20.53 3.95
C VAL A 57 -3.25 -20.92 5.42
N ASN A 58 -3.69 -20.02 6.29
CA ASN A 58 -3.68 -20.20 7.75
C ASN A 58 -4.90 -21.00 8.21
N LYS A 59 -4.94 -21.34 9.51
CA LYS A 59 -5.94 -22.20 10.15
C LYS A 59 -6.01 -23.61 9.54
N ALA A 60 -4.85 -24.14 9.13
CA ALA A 60 -4.71 -25.49 8.59
C ALA A 60 -4.54 -26.52 9.71
N ASP A 61 -5.49 -26.54 10.66
CA ASP A 61 -5.52 -27.45 11.80
C ASP A 61 -6.88 -28.14 11.95
N GLY A 62 -6.95 -29.18 12.79
CA GLY A 62 -8.17 -29.92 13.06
C GLY A 62 -8.93 -30.33 11.79
N ASP A 63 -10.24 -30.20 11.82
CA ASP A 63 -11.15 -30.53 10.72
C ASP A 63 -11.01 -29.57 9.52
N ASN A 64 -10.24 -28.51 9.69
CA ASN A 64 -10.05 -27.52 8.63
C ASN A 64 -8.89 -27.88 7.67
N LYS A 65 -8.03 -28.85 8.03
CA LYS A 65 -6.90 -29.30 7.20
C LYS A 65 -7.29 -29.61 5.75
N PRO A 66 -8.35 -30.40 5.46
CA PRO A 66 -8.71 -30.72 4.09
C PRO A 66 -9.12 -29.48 3.26
N ARG A 67 -9.82 -28.53 3.90
CA ARG A 67 -10.22 -27.27 3.27
C ARG A 67 -8.99 -26.38 2.98
N ALA A 68 -8.05 -26.30 3.91
CA ALA A 68 -6.80 -25.56 3.73
C ALA A 68 -5.96 -26.12 2.57
N HIS A 69 -5.85 -27.44 2.46
CA HIS A 69 -5.15 -28.09 1.35
C HIS A 69 -5.82 -27.84 -0.01
N ARG A 70 -7.16 -27.83 -0.04
CA ARG A 70 -7.91 -27.49 -1.27
C ARG A 70 -7.64 -26.02 -1.66
N ALA A 71 -7.80 -25.07 -0.75
CA ALA A 71 -7.52 -23.67 -0.98
C ALA A 71 -6.07 -23.45 -1.48
N ARG A 72 -5.10 -24.14 -0.84
CA ARG A 72 -3.70 -24.11 -1.31
C ARG A 72 -3.56 -24.54 -2.77
N ALA A 73 -4.24 -25.62 -3.16
CA ALA A 73 -4.18 -26.11 -4.54
C ALA A 73 -4.80 -25.10 -5.53
N GLU A 74 -5.93 -24.48 -5.14
CA GLU A 74 -6.61 -23.46 -5.94
C GLU A 74 -5.75 -22.22 -6.15
N TYR A 75 -5.15 -21.68 -5.07
CA TYR A 75 -4.22 -20.55 -5.18
C TYR A 75 -2.97 -20.89 -5.98
N ALA A 76 -2.42 -22.09 -5.81
CA ALA A 76 -1.27 -22.53 -6.59
C ALA A 76 -1.60 -22.66 -8.08
N ALA A 77 -2.80 -23.11 -8.44
CA ALA A 77 -3.27 -23.16 -9.82
C ALA A 77 -3.44 -21.73 -10.39
N ALA A 78 -4.04 -20.81 -9.62
CA ALA A 78 -4.22 -19.42 -10.02
C ALA A 78 -2.87 -18.72 -10.26
N LEU A 79 -1.91 -18.88 -9.35
CA LEU A 79 -0.58 -18.27 -9.48
C LEU A 79 0.23 -18.78 -10.68
N ARG A 80 -0.03 -20.00 -11.15
CA ARG A 80 0.60 -20.53 -12.39
C ARG A 80 0.18 -19.81 -13.66
N LEU A 81 -0.94 -19.10 -13.63
CA LEU A 81 -1.43 -18.34 -14.79
C LEU A 81 -0.65 -17.02 -14.97
N PHE A 82 0.06 -16.58 -13.95
CA PHE A 82 0.90 -15.39 -14.03
C PHE A 82 2.33 -15.74 -14.47
N PRO A 83 3.00 -14.86 -15.19
CA PRO A 83 4.42 -15.03 -15.47
C PRO A 83 5.22 -15.06 -14.17
N ALA A 84 6.41 -15.65 -14.21
CA ALA A 84 7.34 -15.54 -13.10
C ALA A 84 7.67 -14.06 -12.84
N ALA A 85 7.82 -13.70 -11.58
CA ALA A 85 8.28 -12.37 -11.21
C ALA A 85 9.71 -12.11 -11.73
N SER A 86 10.13 -10.83 -11.67
CA SER A 86 11.50 -10.46 -12.03
C SER A 86 12.52 -11.36 -11.32
N GLY A 87 13.52 -11.82 -12.03
CA GLY A 87 14.48 -12.80 -11.50
C GLY A 87 14.02 -14.26 -11.51
N GLY A 88 12.81 -14.55 -12.03
CA GLY A 88 12.31 -15.92 -12.14
C GLY A 88 11.64 -16.48 -10.87
N TRP A 89 11.48 -15.65 -9.83
CA TRP A 89 10.78 -16.08 -8.61
C TRP A 89 9.33 -16.48 -8.92
N ARG A 90 8.91 -17.62 -8.39
CA ARG A 90 7.51 -18.08 -8.44
C ARG A 90 6.96 -18.15 -7.03
N PRO A 91 5.93 -17.37 -6.69
CA PRO A 91 5.37 -17.34 -5.35
C PRO A 91 4.89 -18.73 -4.91
N PRO A 92 5.45 -19.31 -3.84
CA PRO A 92 4.94 -20.57 -3.30
C PRO A 92 3.64 -20.35 -2.53
N VAL A 93 2.83 -21.42 -2.48
CA VAL A 93 1.60 -21.47 -1.68
C VAL A 93 1.77 -22.52 -0.60
N LEU A 94 1.65 -22.10 0.65
CA LEU A 94 1.87 -22.90 1.84
C LEU A 94 0.58 -23.05 2.64
N THR A 95 0.54 -24.04 3.52
CA THR A 95 -0.45 -24.11 4.60
C THR A 95 0.26 -23.91 5.94
N CYS A 96 -0.37 -23.23 6.87
CA CYS A 96 0.13 -23.07 8.23
C CYS A 96 -1.03 -23.02 9.24
N SER A 97 -0.70 -23.20 10.49
CA SER A 97 -1.61 -22.98 11.62
C SER A 97 -0.93 -22.11 12.66
N ALA A 98 -1.40 -20.89 12.84
CA ALA A 98 -0.94 -20.03 13.92
C ALA A 98 -1.29 -20.58 15.31
N LEU A 99 -2.34 -21.43 15.39
CA LEU A 99 -2.77 -22.05 16.65
C LEU A 99 -1.77 -23.12 17.13
N THR A 100 -1.32 -23.98 16.21
CA THR A 100 -0.44 -25.12 16.54
C THR A 100 1.03 -24.82 16.26
N GLY A 101 1.35 -23.77 15.52
CA GLY A 101 2.69 -23.46 15.02
C GLY A 101 3.09 -24.28 13.79
N GLU A 102 2.28 -25.26 13.36
CA GLU A 102 2.58 -26.11 12.20
C GLU A 102 2.71 -25.24 10.93
N GLY A 103 3.80 -25.39 10.17
CA GLY A 103 4.06 -24.69 8.94
C GLY A 103 4.53 -23.24 9.09
N VAL A 104 4.44 -22.62 10.27
CA VAL A 104 4.89 -21.23 10.49
C VAL A 104 6.39 -21.06 10.25
N PRO A 105 7.29 -21.96 10.73
CA PRO A 105 8.72 -21.87 10.42
C PRO A 105 8.97 -21.90 8.91
N ARG A 106 8.22 -22.71 8.16
CA ARG A 106 8.39 -22.79 6.70
C ARG A 106 8.03 -21.48 5.99
N VAL A 107 7.02 -20.75 6.47
CA VAL A 107 6.68 -19.42 5.94
C VAL A 107 7.86 -18.48 6.11
N TRP A 108 8.52 -18.49 7.26
CA TRP A 108 9.71 -17.69 7.52
C TRP A 108 10.89 -18.09 6.63
N GLU A 109 11.15 -19.38 6.47
CA GLU A 109 12.18 -19.89 5.57
C GLU A 109 11.99 -19.39 4.13
N ILE A 110 10.75 -19.38 3.64
CA ILE A 110 10.42 -18.85 2.30
C ILE A 110 10.77 -17.36 2.20
N ALA A 111 10.51 -16.57 3.23
CA ALA A 111 10.90 -15.16 3.23
C ALA A 111 12.44 -15.00 3.12
N LEU A 112 13.19 -15.84 3.83
CA LEU A 112 14.65 -15.86 3.75
C LEU A 112 15.17 -16.39 2.40
N GLU A 113 14.52 -17.40 1.82
CA GLU A 113 14.84 -17.90 0.48
C GLU A 113 14.60 -16.83 -0.58
N HIS A 114 13.47 -16.13 -0.51
CA HIS A 114 13.17 -15.01 -1.40
C HIS A 114 14.23 -13.91 -1.29
N ARG A 115 14.58 -13.51 -0.06
CA ARG A 115 15.61 -12.48 0.17
C ARG A 115 16.93 -12.88 -0.49
N ARG A 116 17.42 -14.11 -0.25
CA ARG A 116 18.66 -14.61 -0.87
C ARG A 116 18.57 -14.59 -2.40
N HIS A 117 17.48 -15.08 -2.96
CA HIS A 117 17.24 -15.07 -4.40
C HIS A 117 17.29 -13.64 -4.98
N MET A 118 16.66 -12.68 -4.32
CA MET A 118 16.66 -11.28 -4.76
C MET A 118 18.04 -10.63 -4.62
N GLU A 119 18.83 -11.01 -3.62
CA GLU A 119 20.23 -10.58 -3.45
C GLU A 119 21.12 -11.15 -4.56
N GLU A 120 21.04 -12.46 -4.82
CA GLU A 120 21.80 -13.15 -5.86
C GLU A 120 21.52 -12.60 -7.28
N CYS A 121 20.27 -12.23 -7.55
CA CYS A 121 19.88 -11.59 -8.82
C CYS A 121 20.16 -10.08 -8.87
N GLY A 122 20.66 -9.46 -7.80
CA GLY A 122 20.86 -8.01 -7.69
C GLY A 122 19.55 -7.19 -7.65
N LEU A 123 18.40 -7.85 -7.57
CA LEU A 123 17.09 -7.21 -7.65
C LEU A 123 16.65 -6.55 -6.33
N LEU A 124 17.20 -6.96 -5.19
CA LEU A 124 16.85 -6.35 -3.91
C LEU A 124 17.26 -4.87 -3.86
N ALA A 125 18.48 -4.55 -4.29
CA ALA A 125 18.97 -3.18 -4.35
C ALA A 125 18.14 -2.32 -5.33
N VAL A 126 17.78 -2.88 -6.50
CA VAL A 126 16.94 -2.21 -7.49
C VAL A 126 15.54 -1.93 -6.91
N ARG A 127 14.92 -2.93 -6.26
CA ARG A 127 13.61 -2.76 -5.59
C ARG A 127 13.65 -1.64 -4.55
N ARG A 128 14.63 -1.66 -3.65
CA ARG A 128 14.79 -0.65 -2.60
C ARG A 128 15.06 0.75 -3.16
N SER A 129 15.84 0.85 -4.22
CA SER A 129 16.09 2.12 -4.91
C SER A 129 14.80 2.67 -5.53
N THR A 130 14.01 1.84 -6.19
CA THR A 130 12.70 2.24 -6.75
C THR A 130 11.75 2.68 -5.64
N GLN A 131 11.62 1.91 -4.56
CA GLN A 131 10.81 2.27 -3.40
C GLN A 131 11.24 3.60 -2.78
N ALA A 132 12.55 3.86 -2.67
CA ALA A 132 13.06 5.13 -2.15
C ALA A 132 12.69 6.32 -3.04
N LEU A 133 12.69 6.14 -4.36
CA LEU A 133 12.25 7.17 -5.31
C LEU A 133 10.73 7.42 -5.23
N ASP A 134 9.94 6.36 -5.15
CA ASP A 134 8.49 6.47 -4.99
C ASP A 134 8.14 7.21 -3.68
N TRP A 135 8.82 6.86 -2.58
CA TRP A 135 8.72 7.58 -1.31
C TRP A 135 9.09 9.06 -1.43
N LEU A 136 10.19 9.36 -2.12
CA LEU A 136 10.61 10.74 -2.35
C LEU A 136 9.50 11.54 -3.06
N HIS A 137 8.92 10.98 -4.13
CA HIS A 137 7.86 11.64 -4.87
C HIS A 137 6.60 11.82 -4.01
N GLU A 138 6.23 10.82 -3.22
CA GLU A 138 5.08 10.91 -2.32
C GLU A 138 5.30 11.97 -1.23
N LEU A 139 6.49 12.00 -0.60
CA LEU A 139 6.81 13.00 0.41
C LEU A 139 6.82 14.43 -0.17
N ILE A 140 7.30 14.60 -1.41
CA ILE A 140 7.23 15.88 -2.11
C ILE A 140 5.77 16.28 -2.33
N ALA A 141 4.93 15.37 -2.83
CA ALA A 141 3.51 15.63 -3.08
C ALA A 141 2.76 15.97 -1.79
N LEU A 142 3.03 15.24 -0.70
CA LEU A 142 2.49 15.50 0.64
C LEU A 142 2.94 16.89 1.14
N GLY A 143 4.24 17.17 1.09
CA GLY A 143 4.79 18.44 1.54
C GLY A 143 4.28 19.64 0.74
N LEU A 144 4.10 19.49 -0.57
CA LEU A 144 3.48 20.52 -1.40
C LEU A 144 2.01 20.72 -1.06
N ARG A 145 1.26 19.62 -0.84
CA ARG A 145 -0.15 19.69 -0.42
C ARG A 145 -0.32 20.36 0.92
N ASP A 146 0.54 20.04 1.88
CA ASP A 146 0.48 20.62 3.21
C ASP A 146 0.85 22.12 3.18
N ARG A 147 1.89 22.50 2.43
CA ARG A 147 2.25 23.91 2.21
C ARG A 147 1.14 24.67 1.48
N PHE A 148 0.51 24.07 0.49
CA PHE A 148 -0.61 24.64 -0.23
C PHE A 148 -1.81 24.90 0.71
N ARG A 149 -2.14 23.90 1.57
CA ARG A 149 -3.22 24.03 2.54
C ARG A 149 -2.92 25.01 3.67
N ALA A 150 -1.66 25.10 4.08
CA ALA A 150 -1.20 26.03 5.11
C ALA A 150 -1.03 27.46 4.61
N ASP A 151 -1.03 27.68 3.28
CA ASP A 151 -0.87 29.00 2.70
C ASP A 151 -2.05 29.90 3.09
N PRO A 152 -1.83 31.10 3.67
CA PRO A 152 -2.90 32.00 4.09
C PRO A 152 -3.81 32.46 2.92
N ALA A 153 -3.32 32.44 1.68
CA ALA A 153 -4.12 32.79 0.49
C ALA A 153 -5.10 31.69 0.10
N VAL A 154 -4.80 30.41 0.47
CA VAL A 154 -5.56 29.23 0.09
C VAL A 154 -6.25 28.60 1.31
N GLY A 155 -5.62 28.65 2.46
CA GLY A 155 -5.76 27.76 3.59
C GLY A 155 -7.11 27.71 4.31
N ARG A 156 -7.33 26.55 4.91
CA ARG A 156 -8.41 26.25 5.86
C ARG A 156 -7.93 26.57 7.27
N ARG A 157 -8.71 27.32 8.04
CA ARG A 157 -8.48 27.46 9.50
C ARG A 157 -8.51 26.08 10.17
N LEU A 158 -7.38 25.66 10.73
CA LEU A 158 -7.39 24.62 11.75
C LEU A 158 -8.01 25.24 13.02
N PRO A 159 -8.99 24.58 13.67
CA PRO A 159 -9.52 25.07 14.93
C PRO A 159 -8.41 25.05 16.00
N GLY A 160 -8.03 26.23 16.53
CA GLY A 160 -7.10 26.33 17.64
C GLY A 160 -6.03 27.41 17.57
N HIS A 161 -5.76 28.06 16.46
CA HIS A 161 -4.79 29.14 16.38
C HIS A 161 -5.45 30.50 16.13
N ARG A 162 -5.36 31.37 17.16
CA ARG A 162 -5.69 32.78 17.10
C ARG A 162 -4.75 33.49 16.14
N GLN A 163 -5.22 33.75 14.91
CA GLN A 163 -4.70 34.83 14.09
C GLN A 163 -5.86 35.41 13.29
N GLU A 164 -6.46 36.43 13.87
CA GLU A 164 -7.23 37.44 13.17
C GLU A 164 -6.23 38.33 12.45
N ALA A 165 -5.95 38.07 11.20
CA ALA A 165 -5.41 39.06 10.29
C ALA A 165 -5.61 38.62 8.84
N LEU A 166 -6.36 39.44 8.10
CA LEU A 166 -6.47 39.47 6.65
C LEU A 166 -7.16 38.27 5.97
N GLY A 167 -8.44 38.41 5.74
CA GLY A 167 -9.41 37.89 4.76
C GLY A 167 -9.10 36.74 3.77
N LEU A 168 -7.91 36.17 3.80
CA LEU A 168 -7.37 35.29 2.77
C LEU A 168 -7.60 33.78 3.04
N GLY A 169 -7.90 33.38 4.29
CA GLY A 169 -8.08 31.96 4.67
C GLY A 169 -9.45 31.35 4.34
N ARG A 170 -10.27 32.01 3.53
CA ARG A 170 -11.63 31.55 3.19
C ARG A 170 -11.78 30.96 1.79
N ARG A 171 -10.80 31.13 0.90
CA ARG A 171 -10.96 30.81 -0.53
C ARG A 171 -11.13 29.31 -0.79
N LEU A 172 -10.36 28.46 -0.14
CA LEU A 172 -10.50 27.00 -0.35
C LEU A 172 -11.90 26.49 0.05
N PRO A 173 -12.46 26.79 1.24
CA PRO A 173 -13.81 26.35 1.58
C PRO A 173 -14.90 26.95 0.66
N GLU A 174 -14.75 28.21 0.22
CA GLU A 174 -15.68 28.86 -0.71
C GLU A 174 -15.67 28.19 -2.08
N ILE A 175 -14.48 27.88 -2.60
CA ILE A 175 -14.30 27.21 -3.88
C ILE A 175 -14.78 25.75 -3.80
N GLU A 176 -14.47 25.03 -2.72
CA GLU A 176 -15.00 23.69 -2.51
C GLU A 176 -16.54 23.67 -2.47
N ALA A 177 -17.16 24.66 -1.81
CA ALA A 177 -18.62 24.81 -1.81
C ALA A 177 -19.15 25.09 -3.22
N ALA A 178 -18.49 25.98 -3.98
CA ALA A 178 -18.89 26.28 -5.35
C ALA A 178 -18.81 25.07 -6.28
N VAL A 179 -17.80 24.22 -6.13
CA VAL A 179 -17.67 22.96 -6.88
C VAL A 179 -18.78 21.97 -6.47
N ARG A 180 -19.02 21.82 -5.15
CA ARG A 180 -20.07 20.92 -4.63
C ARG A 180 -21.45 21.30 -5.10
N GLU A 181 -21.73 22.59 -5.22
CA GLU A 181 -22.98 23.16 -5.71
C GLU A 181 -23.03 23.31 -7.23
N SER A 182 -22.06 22.76 -7.96
CA SER A 182 -21.95 22.82 -9.42
C SER A 182 -21.89 24.26 -10.00
N ARG A 183 -21.52 25.25 -9.17
CA ARG A 183 -21.30 26.64 -9.59
C ARG A 183 -19.92 26.90 -10.21
N ALA A 184 -18.99 25.97 -9.97
CA ALA A 184 -17.67 25.99 -10.57
C ALA A 184 -17.27 24.56 -11.00
N THR A 185 -16.46 24.45 -12.06
CA THR A 185 -15.88 23.17 -12.45
C THR A 185 -14.67 22.84 -11.56
N ALA A 186 -14.41 21.57 -11.26
CA ALA A 186 -13.24 21.15 -10.49
C ALA A 186 -11.93 21.63 -11.12
N PHE A 187 -11.84 21.62 -12.46
CA PHE A 187 -10.67 22.10 -13.20
C PHE A 187 -10.45 23.61 -13.05
N GLY A 188 -11.50 24.42 -13.22
CA GLY A 188 -11.44 25.87 -13.04
C GLY A 188 -11.08 26.27 -11.62
N ALA A 189 -11.69 25.58 -10.63
CA ALA A 189 -11.43 25.76 -9.21
C ALA A 189 -9.97 25.42 -8.84
N ALA A 190 -9.45 24.31 -9.32
CA ALA A 190 -8.05 23.92 -9.08
C ALA A 190 -7.08 24.95 -9.68
N ARG A 191 -7.33 25.41 -10.89
CA ARG A 191 -6.51 26.44 -11.55
C ARG A 191 -6.50 27.76 -10.76
N GLU A 192 -7.65 28.23 -10.31
CA GLU A 192 -7.76 29.45 -9.50
C GLU A 192 -6.94 29.36 -8.21
N LEU A 193 -7.05 28.23 -7.49
CA LEU A 193 -6.30 27.99 -6.25
C LEU A 193 -4.79 27.92 -6.48
N LEU A 194 -4.36 27.28 -7.56
CA LEU A 194 -2.94 27.20 -7.93
C LEU A 194 -2.36 28.58 -8.32
N GLU A 195 -3.11 29.39 -9.05
CA GLU A 195 -2.71 30.76 -9.40
C GLU A 195 -2.56 31.64 -8.14
N LEU A 196 -3.48 31.52 -7.18
CA LEU A 196 -3.37 32.23 -5.90
C LEU A 196 -2.11 31.82 -5.11
N PHE A 197 -1.78 30.53 -5.11
CA PHE A 197 -0.59 30.00 -4.43
C PHE A 197 0.71 30.45 -5.11
N GLN A 198 0.72 30.60 -6.44
CA GLN A 198 1.90 31.01 -7.22
C GLN A 198 2.19 32.51 -7.12
N LYS A 199 1.18 33.37 -7.22
CA LYS A 199 1.33 34.82 -7.19
C LYS A 199 2.06 35.39 -5.98
N LYS A 200 2.07 34.66 -4.88
CA LYS A 200 2.74 35.05 -3.63
C LYS A 200 4.25 34.78 -3.62
N LYS A 201 4.78 34.04 -4.60
CA LYS A 201 6.22 33.72 -4.66
C LYS A 201 7.01 34.75 -5.48
N GLU A 202 6.30 35.66 -6.15
CA GLU A 202 6.90 36.70 -7.00
C GLU A 202 6.99 38.08 -6.32
N LEU A 203 6.58 38.18 -5.05
CA LEU A 203 6.70 39.35 -4.14
C LEU A 203 7.69 39.08 -2.99
#